data_c095416805b67baa021bd60d131d1976
#
_entry.id   c095416805b67baa021bd60d131d1976
#
_cell.length_a   1.000
_cell.length_b   1.000
_cell.length_c   1.000
_cell.angle_alpha   90.00
_cell.angle_beta   90.00
_cell.angle_gamma   90.00
#
_symmetry.space_group_name_H-M   'P 1'
#
loop_
_entity.id
_entity.type
_entity.pdbx_description
1 polymer ?
#
loop_
_entity_poly.entity_id
_entity_poly.type
_entity_poly.pdbx_seq_one_letter_code
_entity_poly.pdbx_strand_id
1 'polypeptide(L)'
;INTLLATRQSYFQQYWFFYALFSAQILLWIILKIQSKWLRWGITGVIFAGTIYLHHSIDLVLPLCLEEGMLMLPFIEVGYDLKAMPSLEIKKNLMIVISVFLGSSLVVLNIVNSTFVAVYNSEIGNPIMFIIKASVGCCCILILGKILKNSRMLAKIGRNSAVIYGLHFFFLTLR
;
A
#
# COMPACT_ATOMS: atom_id res chain seq x y z
N ILE A 1 3.10 15.05 24.89
CA ILE A 1 1.99 15.31 23.92
C ILE A 1 2.13 14.40 22.70
N ASN A 2 3.36 14.09 22.24
CA ASN A 2 3.60 13.27 21.03
C ASN A 2 3.18 11.79 21.18
N THR A 3 3.02 11.28 22.40
CA THR A 3 2.64 9.89 22.67
C THR A 3 1.16 9.59 22.44
N LEU A 4 0.30 10.60 22.44
CA LEU A 4 -1.16 10.44 22.26
C LEU A 4 -1.62 10.46 20.80
N LEU A 5 -0.76 10.91 19.87
CA LEU A 5 -1.16 11.19 18.48
C LEU A 5 -0.82 10.07 17.49
N ALA A 6 -0.45 8.87 17.96
CA ALA A 6 -0.13 7.73 17.09
C ALA A 6 0.80 8.10 15.91
N THR A 7 1.85 8.86 16.23
CA THR A 7 2.90 9.25 15.29
C THR A 7 3.95 8.15 15.16
N ARG A 8 4.81 8.21 14.14
CA ARG A 8 5.97 7.31 13.96
C ARG A 8 6.83 7.15 15.23
N GLN A 9 6.86 8.14 16.12
CA GLN A 9 7.68 8.17 17.33
C GLN A 9 6.92 7.71 18.58
N SER A 10 5.71 7.18 18.46
CA SER A 10 4.91 6.72 19.59
C SER A 10 5.26 5.29 19.99
N TYR A 11 4.91 4.90 21.24
CA TYR A 11 5.00 3.52 21.73
C TYR A 11 4.19 2.52 20.85
N PHE A 12 3.25 3.01 20.04
CA PHE A 12 2.44 2.24 19.11
C PHE A 12 2.99 2.22 17.67
N GLN A 13 4.25 2.58 17.48
CA GLN A 13 4.94 2.57 16.17
C GLN A 13 4.75 1.24 15.42
N GLN A 14 4.63 0.14 16.14
CA GLN A 14 4.43 -1.19 15.56
C GLN A 14 3.10 -1.33 14.79
N TYR A 15 2.10 -0.50 15.11
CA TYR A 15 0.78 -0.51 14.48
C TYR A 15 0.62 0.57 13.41
N TRP A 16 1.72 1.21 12.99
CA TRP A 16 1.71 2.29 12.01
C TRP A 16 0.87 1.96 10.76
N PHE A 17 0.94 0.71 10.29
CA PHE A 17 0.20 0.27 9.10
C PHE A 17 -1.32 0.38 9.27
N PHE A 18 -1.85 0.04 10.45
CA PHE A 18 -3.29 0.18 10.71
C PHE A 18 -3.71 1.64 10.74
N TYR A 19 -2.89 2.52 11.34
CA TYR A 19 -3.18 3.95 11.34
C TYR A 19 -3.10 4.54 9.93
N ALA A 20 -2.09 4.19 9.16
CA ALA A 20 -1.94 4.61 7.77
C ALA A 20 -3.10 4.11 6.90
N LEU A 21 -3.50 2.85 7.05
CA LEU A 21 -4.63 2.27 6.33
C LEU A 21 -5.95 2.97 6.72
N PHE A 22 -6.15 3.24 8.01
CA PHE A 22 -7.34 3.96 8.50
C PHE A 22 -7.39 5.38 7.92
N SER A 23 -6.29 6.12 7.98
CA SER A 23 -6.17 7.46 7.41
C SER A 23 -6.42 7.48 5.91
N ALA A 24 -5.85 6.51 5.18
CA ALA A 24 -6.07 6.35 3.74
C ALA A 24 -7.54 6.04 3.40
N GLN A 25 -8.22 5.23 4.22
CA GLN A 25 -9.64 4.91 4.04
C GLN A 25 -10.53 6.15 4.26
N ILE A 26 -10.22 6.97 5.27
CA ILE A 26 -10.94 8.23 5.50
C ILE A 26 -10.75 9.19 4.33
N LEU A 27 -9.51 9.36 3.87
CA LEU A 27 -9.19 10.20 2.72
C LEU A 27 -9.93 9.72 1.47
N LEU A 28 -9.87 8.42 1.19
CA LEU A 28 -10.60 7.84 0.06
C LEU A 28 -12.11 8.10 0.18
N TRP A 29 -12.70 7.90 1.36
CA TRP A 29 -14.13 8.15 1.58
C TRP A 29 -14.52 9.61 1.28
N ILE A 30 -13.66 10.57 1.66
CA ILE A 30 -13.87 11.99 1.35
C ILE A 30 -13.78 12.23 -0.16
N ILE A 31 -12.76 11.68 -0.80
CA ILE A 31 -12.50 11.85 -2.25
C ILE A 31 -13.60 11.20 -3.08
N LEU A 32 -14.15 10.06 -2.65
CA LEU A 32 -15.24 9.38 -3.35
C LEU A 32 -16.55 10.18 -3.40
N LYS A 33 -16.71 11.24 -2.59
CA LYS A 33 -17.83 12.18 -2.72
C LYS A 33 -17.77 13.02 -4.00
N ILE A 34 -16.60 13.08 -4.63
CA ILE A 34 -16.39 13.79 -5.89
C ILE A 34 -16.88 12.91 -7.03
N GLN A 35 -17.91 13.38 -7.74
CA GLN A 35 -18.56 12.62 -8.83
C GLN A 35 -17.63 12.43 -10.05
N SER A 36 -16.80 13.44 -10.37
CA SER A 36 -15.90 13.39 -11.50
C SER A 36 -14.68 12.51 -11.22
N LYS A 37 -14.56 11.41 -11.96
CA LYS A 37 -13.42 10.47 -11.85
C LYS A 37 -12.09 11.17 -12.13
N TRP A 38 -12.03 12.02 -13.14
CA TRP A 38 -10.80 12.74 -13.51
C TRP A 38 -10.36 13.72 -12.42
N LEU A 39 -11.32 14.45 -11.82
CA LEU A 39 -11.03 15.36 -10.73
C LEU A 39 -10.55 14.60 -9.49
N ARG A 40 -11.13 13.45 -9.20
CA ARG A 40 -10.77 12.56 -8.11
C ARG A 40 -9.31 12.12 -8.24
N TRP A 41 -8.94 11.57 -9.39
CA TRP A 41 -7.55 11.17 -9.70
C TRP A 41 -6.58 12.35 -9.71
N GLY A 42 -7.01 13.52 -10.18
CA GLY A 42 -6.22 14.75 -10.11
C GLY A 42 -5.89 15.14 -8.67
N ILE A 43 -6.88 15.14 -7.78
CA ILE A 43 -6.70 15.46 -6.35
C ILE A 43 -5.81 14.40 -5.67
N THR A 44 -6.03 13.12 -5.92
CA THR A 44 -5.19 12.04 -5.40
C THR A 44 -3.74 12.19 -5.85
N GLY A 45 -3.52 12.52 -7.11
CA GLY A 45 -2.19 12.78 -7.66
C GLY A 45 -1.50 13.97 -7.00
N VAL A 46 -2.23 15.07 -6.76
CA VAL A 46 -1.71 16.26 -6.06
C VAL A 46 -1.37 15.94 -4.61
N ILE A 47 -2.24 15.22 -3.90
CA ILE A 47 -1.97 14.78 -2.51
C ILE A 47 -0.71 13.93 -2.48
N PHE A 48 -0.60 12.92 -3.34
CA PHE A 48 0.55 12.03 -3.42
C PHE A 48 1.86 12.77 -3.72
N ALA A 49 1.87 13.61 -4.76
CA ALA A 49 3.05 14.39 -5.14
C ALA A 49 3.42 15.41 -4.06
N GLY A 50 2.43 16.06 -3.45
CA GLY A 50 2.62 16.99 -2.35
C GLY A 50 3.22 16.31 -1.13
N THR A 51 2.77 15.11 -0.79
CA THR A 51 3.33 14.32 0.33
C THR A 51 4.79 13.99 0.09
N ILE A 52 5.15 13.53 -1.11
CA ILE A 52 6.54 13.25 -1.47
C ILE A 52 7.41 14.51 -1.37
N TYR A 53 6.92 15.65 -1.89
CA TYR A 53 7.63 16.90 -1.86
C TYR A 53 7.84 17.43 -0.44
N LEU A 54 6.78 17.44 0.38
CA LEU A 54 6.83 17.89 1.76
C LEU A 54 7.75 17.01 2.61
N HIS A 55 7.70 15.71 2.38
CA HIS A 55 8.55 14.77 3.10
C HIS A 55 10.04 14.97 2.78
N HIS A 56 10.37 15.29 1.53
CA HIS A 56 11.75 15.58 1.13
C HIS A 56 12.27 16.93 1.66
N SER A 57 11.37 17.90 1.85
CA SER A 57 11.71 19.29 2.23
C SER A 57 11.65 19.54 3.74
N ILE A 58 10.74 18.87 4.43
CA ILE A 58 10.44 19.07 5.85
C ILE A 58 10.18 17.69 6.44
N ASP A 59 10.89 17.32 7.49
CA ASP A 59 10.63 16.05 8.20
C ASP A 59 9.27 16.14 8.93
N LEU A 60 8.21 16.12 8.14
CA LEU A 60 6.84 16.31 8.58
C LEU A 60 6.33 15.02 9.22
N VAL A 61 5.94 15.10 10.50
CA VAL A 61 5.33 13.98 11.21
C VAL A 61 3.89 14.33 11.51
N LEU A 62 2.95 13.72 10.78
CA LEU A 62 1.52 13.93 10.98
C LEU A 62 0.91 12.88 11.93
N PRO A 63 -0.16 13.24 12.66
CA PRO A 63 -0.85 12.28 13.52
C PRO A 63 -1.51 11.16 12.70
N LEU A 64 -1.69 9.99 13.33
CA LEU A 64 -2.34 8.82 12.73
C LEU A 64 -1.65 8.31 11.45
N CYS A 65 -0.35 8.51 11.31
CA CYS A 65 0.42 8.12 10.12
C CYS A 65 -0.27 8.61 8.83
N LEU A 66 -0.74 9.87 8.86
CA LEU A 66 -1.53 10.44 7.76
C LEU A 66 -0.69 10.57 6.48
N GLU A 67 0.60 10.86 6.60
CA GLU A 67 1.52 10.93 5.47
C GLU A 67 1.67 9.58 4.76
N GLU A 68 1.81 8.48 5.51
CA GLU A 68 1.84 7.14 4.94
C GLU A 68 0.49 6.78 4.32
N GLY A 69 -0.60 7.23 4.94
CA GLY A 69 -1.95 7.09 4.38
C GLY A 69 -2.11 7.82 3.05
N MET A 70 -1.58 9.04 2.93
CA MET A 70 -1.56 9.82 1.68
C MET A 70 -0.72 9.14 0.59
N LEU A 71 0.40 8.50 0.95
CA LEU A 71 1.22 7.73 0.02
C LEU A 71 0.53 6.45 -0.47
N MET A 72 -0.32 5.84 0.36
CA MET A 72 -1.09 4.64 0.00
C MET A 72 -2.34 4.96 -0.82
N LEU A 73 -2.82 6.19 -0.77
CA LEU A 73 -4.10 6.62 -1.33
C LEU A 73 -4.29 6.26 -2.81
N PRO A 74 -3.35 6.53 -3.75
CA PRO A 74 -3.53 6.19 -5.16
C PRO A 74 -3.68 4.67 -5.37
N PHE A 75 -2.97 3.85 -4.60
CA PHE A 75 -3.07 2.39 -4.71
C PHE A 75 -4.42 1.87 -4.22
N ILE A 76 -4.98 2.45 -3.17
CA ILE A 76 -6.30 2.09 -2.65
C ILE A 76 -7.39 2.56 -3.61
N GLU A 77 -7.25 3.74 -4.23
CA GLU A 77 -8.17 4.24 -5.25
C GLU A 77 -8.17 3.36 -6.51
N VAL A 78 -6.99 2.91 -6.98
CA VAL A 78 -6.88 1.88 -8.05
C VAL A 78 -7.65 0.63 -7.65
N GLY A 79 -7.45 0.13 -6.43
CA GLY A 79 -8.16 -1.05 -5.93
C GLY A 79 -9.69 -0.87 -5.92
N TYR A 80 -10.16 0.32 -5.53
CA TYR A 80 -11.58 0.67 -5.57
C TYR A 80 -12.13 0.68 -7.00
N ASP A 81 -11.44 1.32 -7.93
CA ASP A 81 -11.85 1.38 -9.34
C ASP A 81 -11.82 0.00 -10.00
N LEU A 82 -10.81 -0.82 -9.70
CA LEU A 82 -10.71 -2.20 -10.21
C LEU A 82 -11.86 -3.09 -9.74
N LYS A 83 -12.37 -2.88 -8.53
CA LYS A 83 -13.54 -3.60 -8.01
C LYS A 83 -14.81 -3.31 -8.83
N ALA A 84 -14.92 -2.11 -9.39
CA ALA A 84 -16.05 -1.70 -10.21
C ALA A 84 -15.95 -2.18 -11.67
N MET A 85 -14.77 -2.66 -12.09
CA MET A 85 -14.58 -3.17 -13.45
C MET A 85 -15.11 -4.60 -13.61
N PRO A 86 -15.68 -4.95 -14.78
CA PRO A 86 -16.06 -6.32 -15.06
C PRO A 86 -14.83 -7.24 -14.98
N SER A 87 -15.00 -8.42 -14.42
CA SER A 87 -13.92 -9.38 -14.29
C SER A 87 -13.43 -9.81 -15.67
N LEU A 88 -12.21 -9.45 -16.02
CA LEU A 88 -11.56 -9.98 -17.22
C LEU A 88 -11.32 -11.48 -17.05
N GLU A 89 -11.93 -12.29 -17.92
CA GLU A 89 -11.69 -13.72 -17.99
C GLU A 89 -10.36 -14.00 -18.70
N ILE A 90 -9.29 -13.98 -17.97
CA ILE A 90 -7.96 -14.33 -18.47
C ILE A 90 -7.73 -15.82 -18.23
N LYS A 91 -7.24 -16.54 -19.25
CA LYS A 91 -6.88 -17.97 -19.13
C LYS A 91 -5.85 -18.15 -18.01
N LYS A 92 -6.06 -19.18 -17.17
CA LYS A 92 -5.21 -19.46 -15.99
C LYS A 92 -3.71 -19.56 -16.35
N ASN A 93 -3.39 -20.22 -17.45
CA ASN A 93 -1.99 -20.37 -17.89
C ASN A 93 -1.35 -19.01 -18.23
N LEU A 94 -2.09 -18.10 -18.84
CA LEU A 94 -1.61 -16.76 -19.14
C LEU A 94 -1.40 -15.95 -17.85
N MET A 95 -2.29 -16.08 -16.87
CA MET A 95 -2.11 -15.45 -15.55
C MET A 95 -0.84 -15.94 -14.85
N ILE A 96 -0.52 -17.25 -14.93
CA ILE A 96 0.71 -17.80 -14.36
C ILE A 96 1.94 -17.17 -15.04
N VAL A 97 1.97 -17.13 -16.37
CA VAL A 97 3.09 -16.53 -17.12
C VAL A 97 3.26 -15.07 -16.73
N ILE A 98 2.18 -14.29 -16.70
CA ILE A 98 2.22 -12.88 -16.30
C ILE A 98 2.73 -12.72 -14.86
N SER A 99 2.27 -13.55 -13.92
CA SER A 99 2.72 -13.44 -12.52
C SER A 99 4.20 -13.78 -12.35
N VAL A 100 4.71 -14.78 -13.09
CA VAL A 100 6.15 -15.10 -13.10
C VAL A 100 6.95 -13.95 -13.70
N PHE A 101 6.50 -13.39 -14.81
CA PHE A 101 7.14 -12.24 -15.44
C PHE A 101 7.19 -11.01 -14.52
N LEU A 102 6.07 -10.66 -13.88
CA LEU A 102 6.01 -9.55 -12.92
C LEU A 102 6.88 -9.81 -11.70
N GLY A 103 6.89 -11.04 -11.16
CA GLY A 103 7.73 -11.42 -10.03
C GLY A 103 9.22 -11.33 -10.37
N SER A 104 9.64 -11.84 -11.52
CA SER A 104 11.03 -11.72 -11.99
C SER A 104 11.43 -10.25 -12.25
N SER A 105 10.52 -9.46 -12.81
CA SER A 105 10.75 -8.02 -13.01
C SER A 105 10.97 -7.28 -11.68
N LEU A 106 10.23 -7.62 -10.62
CA LEU A 106 10.45 -7.06 -9.29
C LEU A 106 11.84 -7.40 -8.75
N VAL A 107 12.29 -8.63 -8.91
CA VAL A 107 13.63 -9.04 -8.48
C VAL A 107 14.70 -8.24 -9.23
N VAL A 108 14.57 -8.13 -10.55
CA VAL A 108 15.50 -7.33 -11.37
C VAL A 108 15.49 -5.86 -10.96
N LEU A 109 14.32 -5.26 -10.78
CA LEU A 109 14.17 -3.86 -10.35
C LEU A 109 14.81 -3.61 -8.97
N ASN A 110 14.77 -4.59 -8.07
CA ASN A 110 15.44 -4.47 -6.77
C ASN A 110 16.96 -4.63 -6.85
N ILE A 111 17.47 -5.46 -7.77
CA ILE A 111 18.91 -5.60 -8.00
C ILE A 111 19.48 -4.34 -8.65
N VAL A 112 18.81 -3.82 -9.69
CA VAL A 112 19.26 -2.64 -10.45
C VAL A 112 19.16 -1.36 -9.61
N ASN A 113 18.12 -1.26 -8.80
CA ASN A 113 17.90 -0.12 -7.91
C ASN A 113 17.72 -0.63 -6.48
N SER A 114 18.86 -0.80 -5.78
CA SER A 114 18.91 -1.28 -4.39
C SER A 114 18.54 -0.19 -3.36
N THR A 115 17.90 0.92 -3.78
CA THR A 115 17.45 1.94 -2.83
C THR A 115 16.48 1.32 -1.84
N PHE A 116 16.81 1.42 -0.57
CA PHE A 116 15.96 0.98 0.51
C PHE A 116 14.68 1.83 0.54
N VAL A 117 13.55 1.17 0.63
CA VAL A 117 12.24 1.82 0.75
C VAL A 117 11.66 1.44 2.10
N ALA A 118 11.59 2.39 3.00
CA ALA A 118 10.96 2.23 4.30
C ALA A 118 9.77 3.20 4.41
N VAL A 119 8.61 2.77 3.93
CA VAL A 119 7.39 3.60 3.93
C VAL A 119 7.07 4.11 5.35
N TYR A 120 7.33 3.32 6.39
CA TYR A 120 7.08 3.69 7.77
C TYR A 120 7.98 4.86 8.25
N ASN A 121 9.15 5.06 7.63
CA ASN A 121 10.05 6.21 7.84
C ASN A 121 9.86 7.27 6.76
N SER A 122 8.94 7.05 5.83
CA SER A 122 8.76 7.82 4.59
C SER A 122 10.03 7.91 3.73
N GLU A 123 10.98 7.02 3.92
CA GLU A 123 12.15 6.87 3.07
C GLU A 123 11.73 6.18 1.78
N ILE A 124 11.36 6.96 0.77
CA ILE A 124 10.82 6.46 -0.49
C ILE A 124 11.95 6.24 -1.52
N GLY A 125 13.12 6.83 -1.28
CA GLY A 125 14.22 6.84 -2.25
C GLY A 125 13.82 7.59 -3.52
N ASN A 126 14.01 6.97 -4.69
CA ASN A 126 13.55 7.56 -5.95
C ASN A 126 12.02 7.36 -6.10
N PRO A 127 11.21 8.45 -6.13
CA PRO A 127 9.74 8.36 -6.19
C PRO A 127 9.22 7.61 -7.42
N ILE A 128 9.88 7.76 -8.57
CA ILE A 128 9.48 7.08 -9.81
C ILE A 128 9.67 5.57 -9.68
N MET A 129 10.81 5.16 -9.13
CA MET A 129 11.10 3.74 -8.90
C MET A 129 10.20 3.16 -7.83
N PHE A 130 9.82 3.94 -6.81
CA PHE A 130 8.82 3.54 -5.82
C PHE A 130 7.48 3.22 -6.49
N ILE A 131 6.96 4.13 -7.31
CA ILE A 131 5.68 3.93 -8.02
C ILE A 131 5.74 2.69 -8.92
N ILE A 132 6.82 2.52 -9.69
CA ILE A 132 6.98 1.37 -10.59
C ILE A 132 7.01 0.07 -9.79
N LYS A 133 7.86 -0.04 -8.77
CA LYS A 133 7.99 -1.24 -7.93
C LYS A 133 6.68 -1.57 -7.23
N ALA A 134 6.01 -0.57 -6.64
CA ALA A 134 4.74 -0.75 -5.95
C ALA A 134 3.64 -1.20 -6.91
N SER A 135 3.54 -0.58 -8.10
CA SER A 135 2.55 -0.97 -9.12
C SER A 135 2.76 -2.39 -9.63
N VAL A 136 4.00 -2.76 -9.95
CA VAL A 136 4.34 -4.13 -10.40
C VAL A 136 4.04 -5.14 -9.30
N GLY A 137 4.36 -4.82 -8.04
CA GLY A 137 4.07 -5.65 -6.87
C GLY A 137 2.57 -5.85 -6.66
N CYS A 138 1.80 -4.77 -6.68
CA CYS A 138 0.35 -4.83 -6.55
C CYS A 138 -0.28 -5.67 -7.67
N CYS A 139 0.12 -5.48 -8.93
CA CYS A 139 -0.36 -6.28 -10.05
C CYS A 139 -0.02 -7.77 -9.88
N CYS A 140 1.20 -8.09 -9.47
CA CYS A 140 1.63 -9.46 -9.21
C CYS A 140 0.74 -10.12 -8.14
N ILE A 141 0.53 -9.46 -7.00
CA ILE A 141 -0.29 -9.98 -5.89
C ILE A 141 -1.75 -10.14 -6.32
N LEU A 142 -2.32 -9.20 -7.09
CA LEU A 142 -3.70 -9.30 -7.59
C LEU A 142 -3.88 -10.51 -8.51
N ILE A 143 -2.92 -10.76 -9.41
CA ILE A 143 -2.97 -11.93 -10.31
C ILE A 143 -2.80 -13.23 -9.53
N LEU A 144 -1.85 -13.30 -8.60
CA LEU A 144 -1.69 -14.45 -7.70
C LEU A 144 -2.96 -14.71 -6.89
N GLY A 145 -3.60 -13.67 -6.38
CA GLY A 145 -4.87 -13.78 -5.67
C GLY A 145 -5.98 -14.40 -6.54
N LYS A 146 -6.05 -14.03 -7.83
CA LYS A 146 -6.99 -14.64 -8.78
C LYS A 146 -6.67 -16.12 -9.07
N ILE A 147 -5.39 -16.47 -9.23
CA ILE A 147 -4.96 -17.86 -9.47
C ILE A 147 -5.31 -18.75 -8.26
N LEU A 148 -5.12 -18.22 -7.06
CA LEU A 148 -5.24 -18.93 -5.79
C LEU A 148 -6.62 -18.78 -5.11
N LYS A 149 -7.59 -18.15 -5.79
CA LYS A 149 -8.92 -17.83 -5.22
C LYS A 149 -9.65 -19.00 -4.57
N ASN A 150 -9.39 -20.22 -5.03
CA ASN A 150 -10.05 -21.43 -4.52
C ASN A 150 -9.29 -22.08 -3.33
N SER A 151 -8.17 -21.51 -2.89
CA SER A 151 -7.40 -22.05 -1.77
C SER A 151 -8.08 -21.69 -0.44
N ARG A 152 -8.68 -22.71 0.21
CA ARG A 152 -9.30 -22.55 1.54
C ARG A 152 -8.32 -22.06 2.61
N MET A 153 -7.07 -22.52 2.53
CA MET A 153 -6.00 -22.13 3.45
C MET A 153 -5.70 -20.62 3.33
N LEU A 154 -5.48 -20.10 2.10
CA LEU A 154 -5.22 -18.70 1.86
C LEU A 154 -6.41 -17.80 2.24
N ALA A 155 -7.63 -18.25 1.96
CA ALA A 155 -8.83 -17.54 2.41
C ALA A 155 -8.92 -17.45 3.94
N LYS A 156 -8.50 -18.50 4.67
CA LYS A 156 -8.46 -18.50 6.14
C LYS A 156 -7.36 -17.55 6.66
N ILE A 157 -6.16 -17.58 6.08
CA ILE A 157 -5.06 -16.66 6.41
C ILE A 157 -5.49 -15.22 6.13
N GLY A 158 -6.07 -14.95 4.97
CA GLY A 158 -6.51 -13.60 4.59
C GLY A 158 -7.56 -13.02 5.54
N ARG A 159 -8.53 -13.82 5.97
CA ARG A 159 -9.54 -13.39 6.96
C ARG A 159 -8.95 -13.06 8.32
N ASN A 160 -7.88 -13.75 8.71
CA ASN A 160 -7.22 -13.56 10.01
C ASN A 160 -5.98 -12.67 9.91
N SER A 161 -5.68 -12.08 8.76
CA SER A 161 -4.45 -11.33 8.52
C SER A 161 -4.27 -10.14 9.48
N ALA A 162 -5.34 -9.44 9.82
CA ALA A 162 -5.30 -8.34 10.80
C ALA A 162 -4.93 -8.84 12.20
N VAL A 163 -5.46 -9.99 12.62
CA VAL A 163 -5.14 -10.62 13.90
C VAL A 163 -3.69 -11.11 13.91
N ILE A 164 -3.26 -11.77 12.83
CA ILE A 164 -1.88 -12.24 12.67
C ILE A 164 -0.91 -11.04 12.73
N TYR A 165 -1.23 -9.95 12.03
CA TYR A 165 -0.42 -8.73 12.06
C TYR A 165 -0.38 -8.10 13.45
N GLY A 166 -1.49 -8.06 14.18
CA GLY A 166 -1.54 -7.52 15.55
C GLY A 166 -0.76 -8.38 16.55
N LEU A 167 -0.80 -9.69 16.41
CA LEU A 167 -0.18 -10.61 17.36
C LEU A 167 1.31 -10.86 17.11
N HIS A 168 1.81 -10.75 15.87
CA HIS A 168 3.22 -11.10 15.60
C HIS A 168 4.19 -10.22 16.38
N PHE A 169 3.88 -8.96 16.62
CA PHE A 169 4.70 -8.07 17.45
C PHE A 169 4.72 -8.48 18.92
N PHE A 170 3.60 -9.00 19.42
CA PHE A 170 3.54 -9.50 20.78
C PHE A 170 4.53 -10.65 21.01
N PHE A 171 4.67 -11.55 20.02
CA PHE A 171 5.63 -12.64 20.08
C PHE A 171 7.09 -12.20 19.89
N LEU A 172 7.33 -11.11 19.16
CA LEU A 172 8.67 -10.56 18.96
C LEU A 172 9.20 -9.82 20.19
N THR A 173 8.31 -9.22 20.99
CA THR A 173 8.68 -8.48 22.22
C THR A 173 8.87 -9.40 23.43
N LEU A 174 8.46 -10.65 23.37
CA LEU A 174 8.65 -11.64 24.45
C LEU A 174 10.03 -12.35 24.42
N ARG A 175 10.93 -11.92 23.53
CA ARG A 175 12.32 -12.41 23.45
C ARG A 175 13.26 -11.40 24.08
#